data_7a3cd7d0f832a9049d18bfb8e3756991
#
_entry.id   7a3cd7d0f832a9049d18bfb8e3756991
#
_cell.length_a   1.000
_cell.length_b   1.000
_cell.length_c   1.000
_cell.angle_alpha   90.00
_cell.angle_beta   90.00
_cell.angle_gamma   90.00
#
_symmetry.space_group_name_H-M   'P 1'
#
loop_
_entity.id
_entity.type
_entity.pdbx_description
1 polymer ?
#
loop_
_entity_poly.entity_id
_entity_poly.type
_entity_poly.pdbx_seq_one_letter_code
_entity_poly.pdbx_strand_id
1 'polypeptide(L)'
;MWHTYINATSIDDVLKTLAEKGERARVVAGGTDLILELERGVRTGIETLVDVTRIPNLDRITLDEDNVIHLGPLVTHNHCVASKLIRERAYPLARAAWEVGAPQIRNRGTVAGNLITASPANDTITPLMALGASVTLQSVNGTRAVPLRDFYTGVRKTVMRPDEMLVDISFPALTSTQRGTFIKLALRRAQAISVIDVALVLDLDSDSIRSASITLGAVAPTIIHAPEAEAYLAGKQLTDEVIEEAARLTMNAAKPIDDIRGSAAYRREMVRVCAKRGLRSILDGREQAGMPEDPVLLWGENSEFRIQKSEFPASPIETIVNGRKYSVNSGYEKTLLRFLREDLGLTGTKEGCAEGECGACTVFLDGAAVMACLVPAPRAHGAEIVTIEGLAHPLPEGEGTG
;
A
#
# COMPACT_ATOMS: atom_id res chain seq x y z
N MET A 1 14.92 -18.32 6.02
CA MET A 1 14.36 -17.57 4.89
C MET A 1 13.64 -18.59 4.00
N TRP A 2 12.96 -18.23 2.92
CA TRP A 2 12.29 -19.19 2.02
C TRP A 2 13.30 -20.08 1.28
N HIS A 3 12.84 -21.27 0.83
CA HIS A 3 13.68 -22.24 0.06
C HIS A 3 13.21 -22.32 -1.40
N THR A 4 11.93 -22.01 -1.65
CA THR A 4 11.34 -22.03 -2.99
C THR A 4 10.72 -20.69 -3.31
N TYR A 5 10.93 -20.22 -4.54
CA TYR A 5 10.30 -19.03 -5.08
C TYR A 5 9.64 -19.35 -6.42
N ILE A 6 8.36 -19.08 -6.55
CA ILE A 6 7.55 -19.41 -7.73
C ILE A 6 7.07 -18.10 -8.36
N ASN A 7 7.41 -17.86 -9.62
CA ASN A 7 6.77 -16.83 -10.43
C ASN A 7 5.47 -17.40 -10.99
N ALA A 8 4.34 -17.06 -10.40
CA ALA A 8 3.03 -17.50 -10.88
C ALA A 8 2.61 -16.71 -12.13
N THR A 9 1.88 -17.39 -13.01
CA THR A 9 1.37 -16.81 -14.27
C THR A 9 -0.15 -16.72 -14.31
N SER A 10 -0.83 -17.33 -13.33
CA SER A 10 -2.28 -17.28 -13.17
C SER A 10 -2.70 -17.33 -11.70
N ILE A 11 -3.90 -16.82 -11.40
CA ILE A 11 -4.51 -16.95 -10.06
C ILE A 11 -4.67 -18.43 -9.70
N ASP A 12 -5.06 -19.27 -10.64
CA ASP A 12 -5.24 -20.72 -10.41
C ASP A 12 -3.95 -21.41 -9.93
N ASP A 13 -2.78 -21.04 -10.50
CA ASP A 13 -1.48 -21.52 -10.02
C ASP A 13 -1.22 -21.13 -8.56
N VAL A 14 -1.57 -19.90 -8.21
CA VAL A 14 -1.43 -19.39 -6.83
C VAL A 14 -2.32 -20.17 -5.88
N LEU A 15 -3.62 -20.30 -6.21
CA LEU A 15 -4.59 -20.96 -5.36
C LEU A 15 -4.26 -22.44 -5.14
N LYS A 16 -3.81 -23.17 -6.20
CA LYS A 16 -3.34 -24.56 -6.08
C LYS A 16 -2.15 -24.65 -5.14
N THR A 17 -1.16 -23.75 -5.28
CA THR A 17 0.02 -23.75 -4.41
C THR A 17 -0.35 -23.45 -2.96
N LEU A 18 -1.26 -22.50 -2.72
CA LEU A 18 -1.73 -22.17 -1.37
C LEU A 18 -2.52 -23.33 -0.75
N ALA A 19 -3.39 -24.00 -1.52
CA ALA A 19 -4.15 -25.16 -1.06
C ALA A 19 -3.24 -26.34 -0.70
N GLU A 20 -2.16 -26.58 -1.47
CA GLU A 20 -1.21 -27.66 -1.23
C GLU A 20 -0.31 -27.40 -0.02
N LYS A 21 0.21 -26.18 0.09
CA LYS A 21 1.26 -25.83 1.07
C LYS A 21 0.72 -25.18 2.35
N GLY A 22 -0.48 -24.58 2.30
CA GLY A 22 -1.11 -23.92 3.45
C GLY A 22 -0.23 -22.84 4.06
N GLU A 23 -0.02 -22.90 5.37
CA GLU A 23 0.77 -21.90 6.11
C GLU A 23 2.25 -21.82 5.71
N ARG A 24 2.78 -22.84 5.00
CA ARG A 24 4.16 -22.86 4.53
C ARG A 24 4.39 -22.03 3.26
N ALA A 25 3.32 -21.60 2.59
CA ALA A 25 3.41 -20.69 1.44
C ALA A 25 2.89 -19.30 1.76
N ARG A 26 3.43 -18.28 1.07
CA ARG A 26 2.93 -16.90 1.11
C ARG A 26 2.99 -16.27 -0.26
N VAL A 27 1.93 -15.55 -0.59
CA VAL A 27 1.91 -14.66 -1.75
C VAL A 27 2.85 -13.49 -1.49
N VAL A 28 3.69 -13.17 -2.45
CA VAL A 28 4.50 -11.95 -2.48
C VAL A 28 4.09 -11.09 -3.68
N ALA A 29 3.75 -9.83 -3.40
CA ALA A 29 3.49 -8.77 -4.38
C ALA A 29 4.53 -7.66 -4.22
N GLY A 30 4.23 -6.62 -3.44
CA GLY A 30 5.19 -5.57 -3.09
C GLY A 30 6.39 -6.06 -2.28
N GLY A 31 6.15 -6.97 -1.34
CA GLY A 31 7.19 -7.52 -0.46
C GLY A 31 7.61 -6.60 0.69
N THR A 32 7.11 -5.37 0.74
CA THR A 32 7.58 -4.28 1.62
C THR A 32 7.46 -4.57 3.12
N ASP A 33 6.49 -5.38 3.52
CA ASP A 33 6.36 -5.88 4.90
C ASP A 33 6.90 -7.31 5.02
N LEU A 34 6.53 -8.20 4.08
CA LEU A 34 6.83 -9.62 4.16
C LEU A 34 8.33 -9.91 4.20
N ILE A 35 9.14 -9.24 3.37
CA ILE A 35 10.59 -9.45 3.34
C ILE A 35 11.22 -9.05 4.68
N LEU A 36 10.81 -7.93 5.27
CA LEU A 36 11.27 -7.51 6.59
C LEU A 36 10.88 -8.50 7.70
N GLU A 37 9.64 -9.00 7.67
CA GLU A 37 9.17 -10.00 8.63
C GLU A 37 9.99 -11.30 8.56
N LEU A 38 10.34 -11.73 7.35
CA LEU A 38 11.17 -12.92 7.12
C LEU A 38 12.63 -12.70 7.55
N GLU A 39 13.24 -11.58 7.17
CA GLU A 39 14.63 -11.26 7.55
C GLU A 39 14.83 -11.08 9.05
N ARG A 40 13.84 -10.49 9.72
CA ARG A 40 13.84 -10.31 11.18
C ARG A 40 13.40 -11.55 11.98
N GLY A 41 13.01 -12.63 11.30
CA GLY A 41 12.51 -13.85 11.94
C GLY A 41 11.18 -13.67 12.69
N VAL A 42 10.45 -12.57 12.42
CA VAL A 42 9.11 -12.33 12.99
C VAL A 42 8.10 -13.31 12.43
N ARG A 43 8.25 -13.65 11.15
CA ARG A 43 7.45 -14.66 10.46
C ARG A 43 8.32 -15.88 10.15
N THR A 44 7.98 -17.00 10.78
CA THR A 44 8.69 -18.27 10.63
C THR A 44 7.84 -19.31 9.91
N GLY A 45 8.46 -20.41 9.44
CA GLY A 45 7.76 -21.54 8.82
C GLY A 45 7.35 -21.33 7.37
N ILE A 46 7.72 -20.23 6.74
CA ILE A 46 7.48 -19.97 5.32
C ILE A 46 8.58 -20.65 4.50
N GLU A 47 8.20 -21.63 3.69
CA GLU A 47 9.12 -22.38 2.82
C GLU A 47 9.06 -21.86 1.38
N THR A 48 7.88 -21.39 0.95
CA THR A 48 7.61 -21.01 -0.44
C THR A 48 7.06 -19.60 -0.53
N LEU A 49 7.67 -18.77 -1.38
CA LEU A 49 7.11 -17.50 -1.83
C LEU A 49 6.50 -17.66 -3.22
N VAL A 50 5.27 -17.19 -3.38
CA VAL A 50 4.53 -17.21 -4.66
C VAL A 50 4.40 -15.78 -5.15
N ASP A 51 5.22 -15.42 -6.12
CA ASP A 51 5.22 -14.08 -6.73
C ASP A 51 4.07 -13.96 -7.73
N VAL A 52 3.18 -13.02 -7.46
CA VAL A 52 2.00 -12.71 -8.30
C VAL A 52 2.23 -11.49 -9.20
N THR A 53 3.38 -10.82 -9.12
CA THR A 53 3.63 -9.53 -9.80
C THR A 53 3.62 -9.63 -11.31
N ARG A 54 3.63 -10.84 -11.88
CA ARG A 54 3.62 -11.08 -13.32
C ARG A 54 2.30 -11.61 -13.86
N ILE A 55 1.31 -11.79 -13.01
CA ILE A 55 -0.04 -12.15 -13.45
C ILE A 55 -0.67 -10.90 -14.08
N PRO A 56 -1.10 -10.98 -15.35
CA PRO A 56 -1.60 -9.81 -16.06
C PRO A 56 -2.93 -9.32 -15.47
N ASN A 57 -3.17 -8.02 -15.60
CA ASN A 57 -4.43 -7.35 -15.26
C ASN A 57 -4.81 -7.32 -13.76
N LEU A 58 -3.89 -7.67 -12.86
CA LEU A 58 -4.13 -7.60 -11.42
C LEU A 58 -3.89 -6.20 -10.82
N ASP A 59 -3.38 -5.25 -11.60
CA ASP A 59 -3.09 -3.86 -11.22
C ASP A 59 -4.14 -2.86 -11.72
N ARG A 60 -5.29 -3.35 -12.19
CA ARG A 60 -6.35 -2.50 -12.74
C ARG A 60 -7.14 -1.78 -11.66
N ILE A 61 -7.50 -0.53 -11.96
CA ILE A 61 -8.46 0.28 -11.23
C ILE A 61 -9.64 0.52 -12.19
N THR A 62 -10.82 0.01 -11.85
CA THR A 62 -12.01 0.11 -12.70
C THR A 62 -13.20 0.66 -11.94
N LEU A 63 -14.15 1.22 -12.66
CA LEU A 63 -15.48 1.63 -12.19
C LEU A 63 -16.50 0.79 -12.95
N ASP A 64 -17.39 0.13 -12.22
CA ASP A 64 -18.47 -0.66 -12.83
C ASP A 64 -19.74 0.16 -13.08
N GLU A 65 -20.78 -0.48 -13.61
CA GLU A 65 -22.08 0.12 -13.95
C GLU A 65 -22.86 0.57 -12.69
N ASP A 66 -22.58 -0.03 -11.53
CA ASP A 66 -23.18 0.29 -10.23
C ASP A 66 -22.43 1.41 -9.49
N ASN A 67 -21.48 2.08 -10.15
CA ASN A 67 -20.59 3.07 -9.56
C ASN A 67 -19.73 2.54 -8.39
N VAL A 68 -19.33 1.28 -8.44
CA VAL A 68 -18.38 0.68 -7.52
C VAL A 68 -16.99 0.72 -8.14
N ILE A 69 -16.02 1.20 -7.37
CA ILE A 69 -14.60 1.16 -7.75
C ILE A 69 -14.02 -0.18 -7.32
N HIS A 70 -13.30 -0.83 -8.23
CA HIS A 70 -12.57 -2.07 -8.01
C HIS A 70 -11.06 -1.84 -8.12
N LEU A 71 -10.32 -2.35 -7.15
CA LEU A 71 -8.85 -2.35 -7.14
C LEU A 71 -8.37 -3.81 -7.19
N GLY A 72 -7.64 -4.15 -8.24
CA GLY A 72 -6.95 -5.44 -8.30
C GLY A 72 -5.85 -5.57 -7.23
N PRO A 73 -5.43 -6.79 -6.87
CA PRO A 73 -4.50 -7.04 -5.77
C PRO A 73 -3.08 -6.50 -5.99
N LEU A 74 -2.71 -6.14 -7.21
CA LEU A 74 -1.44 -5.49 -7.54
C LEU A 74 -1.52 -3.97 -7.68
N VAL A 75 -2.68 -3.35 -7.42
CA VAL A 75 -2.79 -1.90 -7.38
C VAL A 75 -1.87 -1.37 -6.28
N THR A 76 -0.85 -0.62 -6.68
CA THR A 76 0.11 0.00 -5.76
C THR A 76 -0.40 1.33 -5.23
N HIS A 77 0.24 1.85 -4.19
CA HIS A 77 -0.10 3.18 -3.69
C HIS A 77 0.10 4.26 -4.76
N ASN A 78 1.17 4.18 -5.58
CA ASN A 78 1.37 5.12 -6.67
C ASN A 78 0.34 4.99 -7.80
N HIS A 79 -0.22 3.79 -8.06
CA HIS A 79 -1.38 3.64 -8.95
C HIS A 79 -2.58 4.46 -8.45
N CYS A 80 -2.87 4.42 -7.13
CA CYS A 80 -3.94 5.25 -6.54
C CYS A 80 -3.65 6.75 -6.64
N VAL A 81 -2.40 7.17 -6.40
CA VAL A 81 -1.97 8.56 -6.50
C VAL A 81 -2.07 9.09 -7.94
N ALA A 82 -1.71 8.28 -8.94
CA ALA A 82 -1.76 8.65 -10.36
C ALA A 82 -3.17 8.60 -10.95
N SER A 83 -4.06 7.77 -10.39
CA SER A 83 -5.38 7.53 -10.95
C SER A 83 -6.30 8.74 -10.81
N LYS A 84 -6.75 9.28 -11.98
CA LYS A 84 -7.76 10.34 -12.00
C LYS A 84 -9.05 9.88 -11.33
N LEU A 85 -9.49 8.63 -11.57
CA LEU A 85 -10.68 8.06 -10.97
C LEU A 85 -10.60 8.08 -9.42
N ILE A 86 -9.47 7.65 -8.84
CA ILE A 86 -9.30 7.65 -7.39
C ILE A 86 -9.22 9.07 -6.84
N ARG A 87 -8.51 9.97 -7.51
CA ARG A 87 -8.39 11.38 -7.09
C ARG A 87 -9.74 12.12 -7.09
N GLU A 88 -10.62 11.82 -8.06
CA GLU A 88 -11.92 12.49 -8.21
C GLU A 88 -13.04 11.79 -7.41
N ARG A 89 -13.02 10.45 -7.35
CA ARG A 89 -14.15 9.66 -6.84
C ARG A 89 -13.84 8.86 -5.56
N ALA A 90 -12.61 8.96 -5.03
CA ALA A 90 -12.17 8.32 -3.78
C ALA A 90 -11.02 9.12 -3.15
N TYR A 91 -11.12 10.44 -3.12
CA TYR A 91 -10.03 11.32 -2.69
C TYR A 91 -9.38 10.95 -1.35
N PRO A 92 -10.12 10.53 -0.29
CA PRO A 92 -9.49 10.08 0.95
C PRO A 92 -8.47 8.97 0.75
N LEU A 93 -8.70 8.03 -0.18
CA LEU A 93 -7.75 6.98 -0.54
C LEU A 93 -6.55 7.53 -1.31
N ALA A 94 -6.78 8.43 -2.30
CA ALA A 94 -5.68 9.08 -3.02
C ALA A 94 -4.72 9.80 -2.07
N ARG A 95 -5.30 10.55 -1.12
CA ARG A 95 -4.54 11.30 -0.11
C ARG A 95 -3.77 10.37 0.82
N ALA A 96 -4.40 9.30 1.32
CA ALA A 96 -3.73 8.33 2.17
C ALA A 96 -2.59 7.61 1.44
N ALA A 97 -2.83 7.18 0.20
CA ALA A 97 -1.80 6.55 -0.62
C ALA A 97 -0.58 7.45 -0.84
N TRP A 98 -0.79 8.77 -1.02
CA TRP A 98 0.28 9.76 -1.11
C TRP A 98 1.12 9.87 0.16
N GLU A 99 0.52 9.69 1.34
CA GLU A 99 1.20 9.76 2.64
C GLU A 99 1.96 8.47 3.01
N VAL A 100 1.80 7.38 2.24
CA VAL A 100 2.53 6.13 2.46
C VAL A 100 3.99 6.28 2.05
N GLY A 101 4.90 6.02 2.95
CA GLY A 101 6.33 5.85 2.69
C GLY A 101 6.99 6.95 1.84
N ALA A 102 7.65 6.53 0.76
CA ALA A 102 8.27 7.35 -0.28
C ALA A 102 7.90 6.78 -1.66
N PRO A 103 8.17 7.47 -2.78
CA PRO A 103 7.82 6.97 -4.12
C PRO A 103 8.27 5.53 -4.38
N GLN A 104 9.49 5.15 -3.97
CA GLN A 104 10.03 3.81 -4.14
C GLN A 104 9.22 2.73 -3.39
N ILE A 105 8.70 3.06 -2.20
CA ILE A 105 7.80 2.17 -1.46
C ILE A 105 6.44 2.12 -2.14
N ARG A 106 5.89 3.27 -2.55
CA ARG A 106 4.59 3.35 -3.21
C ARG A 106 4.55 2.66 -4.58
N ASN A 107 5.69 2.53 -5.26
CA ASN A 107 5.82 1.78 -6.51
C ASN A 107 5.70 0.26 -6.33
N ARG A 108 5.97 -0.23 -5.12
CA ARG A 108 5.96 -1.66 -4.79
C ARG A 108 4.84 -2.05 -3.84
N GLY A 109 4.63 -1.28 -2.77
CA GLY A 109 3.60 -1.53 -1.78
C GLY A 109 2.22 -1.49 -2.41
N THR A 110 1.46 -2.59 -2.28
CA THR A 110 0.10 -2.69 -2.82
C THR A 110 -0.93 -2.32 -1.75
N VAL A 111 -2.08 -1.81 -2.17
CA VAL A 111 -3.22 -1.56 -1.27
C VAL A 111 -3.65 -2.88 -0.63
N ALA A 112 -3.75 -3.97 -1.40
CA ALA A 112 -4.08 -5.29 -0.88
C ALA A 112 -3.09 -5.77 0.20
N GLY A 113 -1.77 -5.63 -0.04
CA GLY A 113 -0.74 -5.95 0.95
C GLY A 113 -0.90 -5.15 2.24
N ASN A 114 -1.20 -3.85 2.11
CA ASN A 114 -1.45 -2.96 3.24
C ASN A 114 -2.67 -3.43 4.08
N LEU A 115 -3.77 -3.86 3.42
CA LEU A 115 -4.92 -4.44 4.11
C LEU A 115 -4.58 -5.75 4.83
N ILE A 116 -3.87 -6.68 4.15
CA ILE A 116 -3.54 -8.01 4.68
C ILE A 116 -2.56 -7.92 5.87
N THR A 117 -1.62 -6.97 5.85
CA THR A 117 -0.70 -6.73 6.97
C THR A 117 -1.45 -6.36 8.25
N ALA A 118 -2.65 -5.78 8.13
CA ALA A 118 -3.58 -5.49 9.22
C ALA A 118 -2.96 -4.72 10.40
N SER A 119 -1.97 -3.85 10.13
CA SER A 119 -1.47 -2.93 11.15
C SER A 119 -2.48 -1.81 11.37
N PRO A 120 -2.82 -1.47 12.61
CA PRO A 120 -3.74 -0.37 12.90
C PRO A 120 -3.19 1.01 12.46
N ALA A 121 -1.91 1.09 12.10
CA ALA A 121 -1.25 2.29 11.60
C ALA A 121 -1.05 2.28 10.08
N ASN A 122 -1.68 1.36 9.37
CA ASN A 122 -1.64 1.31 7.90
C ASN A 122 -2.58 2.34 7.29
N ASP A 123 -2.01 3.29 6.55
CA ASP A 123 -2.69 4.52 6.13
C ASP A 123 -3.91 4.29 5.21
N THR A 124 -3.91 3.25 4.34
CA THR A 124 -5.01 3.05 3.39
C THR A 124 -6.20 2.28 3.95
N ILE A 125 -6.06 1.62 5.09
CA ILE A 125 -7.19 0.92 5.74
C ILE A 125 -8.25 1.93 6.19
N THR A 126 -7.81 3.02 6.82
CA THR A 126 -8.70 4.05 7.39
C THR A 126 -9.65 4.65 6.34
N PRO A 127 -9.18 5.19 5.20
CA PRO A 127 -10.10 5.72 4.20
C PRO A 127 -10.93 4.65 3.50
N LEU A 128 -10.42 3.44 3.28
CA LEU A 128 -11.21 2.35 2.70
C LEU A 128 -12.34 1.90 3.64
N MET A 129 -12.10 1.92 4.95
CA MET A 129 -13.15 1.69 5.95
C MET A 129 -14.22 2.79 5.89
N ALA A 130 -13.81 4.07 5.80
CA ALA A 130 -14.74 5.19 5.68
C ALA A 130 -15.55 5.16 4.39
N LEU A 131 -14.99 4.65 3.30
CA LEU A 131 -15.64 4.46 2.01
C LEU A 131 -16.55 3.21 1.97
N GLY A 132 -16.62 2.41 3.05
CA GLY A 132 -17.44 1.21 3.12
C GLY A 132 -16.92 0.05 2.27
N ALA A 133 -15.60 -0.09 2.14
CA ALA A 133 -14.97 -1.09 1.29
C ALA A 133 -15.24 -2.53 1.76
N SER A 134 -15.18 -3.44 0.78
CA SER A 134 -15.18 -4.89 0.96
C SER A 134 -13.97 -5.50 0.25
N VAL A 135 -13.53 -6.65 0.72
CA VAL A 135 -12.49 -7.46 0.06
C VAL A 135 -13.08 -8.75 -0.47
N THR A 136 -12.63 -9.18 -1.63
CA THR A 136 -12.98 -10.48 -2.21
C THR A 136 -11.80 -11.43 -2.01
N LEU A 137 -12.07 -12.54 -1.31
CA LEU A 137 -11.12 -13.61 -1.04
C LEU A 137 -11.47 -14.83 -1.89
N GLN A 138 -10.47 -15.43 -2.53
CA GLN A 138 -10.63 -16.60 -3.40
C GLN A 138 -9.71 -17.74 -2.96
N SER A 139 -10.24 -18.95 -3.01
CA SER A 139 -9.51 -20.21 -2.84
C SER A 139 -9.91 -21.20 -3.92
N VAL A 140 -9.32 -22.37 -3.94
CA VAL A 140 -9.76 -23.48 -4.84
C VAL A 140 -11.20 -23.92 -4.57
N ASN A 141 -11.75 -23.60 -3.40
CA ASN A 141 -13.11 -23.97 -2.96
C ASN A 141 -14.16 -22.91 -3.28
N GLY A 142 -13.78 -21.78 -3.88
CA GLY A 142 -14.69 -20.71 -4.25
C GLY A 142 -14.25 -19.33 -3.76
N THR A 143 -15.18 -18.38 -3.87
CA THR A 143 -14.95 -16.97 -3.61
C THR A 143 -15.92 -16.46 -2.54
N ARG A 144 -15.47 -15.54 -1.68
CA ARG A 144 -16.31 -14.85 -0.69
C ARG A 144 -15.95 -13.38 -0.59
N ALA A 145 -16.97 -12.52 -0.47
CA ALA A 145 -16.79 -11.11 -0.16
C ALA A 145 -16.90 -10.89 1.36
N VAL A 146 -16.05 -10.03 1.90
CA VAL A 146 -16.02 -9.69 3.32
C VAL A 146 -15.99 -8.16 3.44
N PRO A 147 -16.97 -7.52 4.08
CA PRO A 147 -16.89 -6.10 4.41
C PRO A 147 -15.62 -5.81 5.22
N LEU A 148 -14.94 -4.70 4.91
CA LEU A 148 -13.65 -4.41 5.54
C LEU A 148 -13.77 -4.24 7.08
N ARG A 149 -14.92 -3.78 7.58
CA ARG A 149 -15.23 -3.70 9.01
C ARG A 149 -15.22 -5.07 9.72
N ASP A 150 -15.49 -6.15 8.97
CA ASP A 150 -15.55 -7.53 9.49
C ASP A 150 -14.27 -8.32 9.16
N PHE A 151 -13.33 -7.70 8.45
CA PHE A 151 -12.10 -8.34 7.99
C PHE A 151 -11.03 -8.47 9.08
N TYR A 152 -10.99 -7.52 10.03
CA TYR A 152 -9.97 -7.47 11.08
C TYR A 152 -10.46 -8.07 12.38
N THR A 153 -9.68 -9.02 12.94
CA THR A 153 -9.99 -9.69 14.22
C THR A 153 -9.07 -9.23 15.37
N GLY A 154 -8.11 -8.38 15.09
CA GLY A 154 -7.14 -7.83 16.05
C GLY A 154 -5.90 -7.29 15.37
N VAL A 155 -4.91 -6.89 16.17
CA VAL A 155 -3.64 -6.35 15.66
C VAL A 155 -2.96 -7.40 14.77
N ARG A 156 -2.71 -7.06 13.51
CA ARG A 156 -2.10 -7.94 12.49
C ARG A 156 -2.83 -9.27 12.29
N LYS A 157 -4.16 -9.28 12.50
CA LYS A 157 -5.01 -10.46 12.34
C LYS A 157 -6.21 -10.15 11.48
N THR A 158 -6.47 -11.04 10.52
CA THR A 158 -7.62 -10.99 9.62
C THR A 158 -8.40 -12.30 9.67
N VAL A 159 -9.58 -12.31 9.05
CA VAL A 159 -10.39 -13.53 8.83
C VAL A 159 -9.93 -14.35 7.62
N MET A 160 -8.85 -13.93 6.95
CA MET A 160 -8.29 -14.58 5.78
C MET A 160 -7.69 -15.93 6.16
N ARG A 161 -7.99 -16.96 5.37
CA ARG A 161 -7.47 -18.33 5.54
C ARG A 161 -6.13 -18.48 4.81
N PRO A 162 -5.28 -19.45 5.22
CA PRO A 162 -3.98 -19.66 4.57
C PRO A 162 -4.07 -20.06 3.09
N ASP A 163 -5.19 -20.67 2.66
CA ASP A 163 -5.46 -21.10 1.30
C ASP A 163 -6.14 -20.02 0.43
N GLU A 164 -6.35 -18.81 0.97
CA GLU A 164 -7.01 -17.73 0.26
C GLU A 164 -6.03 -16.69 -0.28
N MET A 165 -6.38 -16.13 -1.43
CA MET A 165 -5.79 -14.92 -2.02
C MET A 165 -6.83 -13.80 -2.02
N LEU A 166 -6.44 -12.57 -1.63
CA LEU A 166 -7.24 -11.39 -1.87
C LEU A 166 -7.13 -11.05 -3.36
N VAL A 167 -8.28 -11.03 -4.06
CA VAL A 167 -8.32 -10.84 -5.51
C VAL A 167 -8.97 -9.54 -5.95
N ASP A 168 -9.74 -8.88 -5.07
CA ASP A 168 -10.38 -7.59 -5.35
C ASP A 168 -10.63 -6.81 -4.07
N ILE A 169 -10.59 -5.47 -4.17
CA ILE A 169 -11.04 -4.51 -3.16
C ILE A 169 -12.07 -3.64 -3.83
N SER A 170 -13.30 -3.63 -3.32
CA SER A 170 -14.40 -2.88 -3.92
C SER A 170 -15.04 -1.91 -2.93
N PHE A 171 -15.43 -0.73 -3.41
CA PHE A 171 -16.11 0.29 -2.62
C PHE A 171 -16.90 1.26 -3.50
N PRO A 172 -17.99 1.86 -2.99
CA PRO A 172 -18.76 2.87 -3.72
C PRO A 172 -17.89 4.08 -4.07
N ALA A 173 -17.95 4.52 -5.31
CA ALA A 173 -17.35 5.78 -5.72
C ALA A 173 -18.11 6.95 -5.12
N LEU A 174 -17.41 7.96 -4.60
CA LEU A 174 -18.04 9.18 -4.07
C LEU A 174 -18.92 9.83 -5.14
N THR A 175 -20.14 10.21 -4.76
CA THR A 175 -21.07 10.95 -5.59
C THR A 175 -20.77 12.45 -5.58
N SER A 176 -21.49 13.23 -6.38
CA SER A 176 -21.35 14.70 -6.38
C SER A 176 -21.77 15.37 -5.07
N THR A 177 -22.60 14.70 -4.26
CA THR A 177 -23.03 15.18 -2.93
C THR A 177 -22.06 14.77 -1.82
N GLN A 178 -21.18 13.83 -2.09
CA GLN A 178 -20.24 13.32 -1.10
C GLN A 178 -18.88 14.00 -1.20
N ARG A 179 -18.36 14.36 -0.04
CA ARG A 179 -17.02 14.95 0.12
C ARG A 179 -16.27 14.22 1.20
N GLY A 180 -14.99 14.06 1.00
CA GLY A 180 -14.17 13.35 1.98
C GLY A 180 -12.72 13.79 1.97
N THR A 181 -12.04 13.53 3.09
CA THR A 181 -10.61 13.83 3.26
C THR A 181 -9.94 12.78 4.14
N PHE A 182 -8.62 12.78 4.09
CA PHE A 182 -7.75 12.00 4.98
C PHE A 182 -6.69 12.90 5.58
N ILE A 183 -6.47 12.78 6.88
CA ILE A 183 -5.47 13.54 7.61
C ILE A 183 -4.61 12.57 8.42
N LYS A 184 -3.31 12.64 8.22
CA LYS A 184 -2.28 11.89 8.94
C LYS A 184 -1.46 12.82 9.82
N LEU A 185 -1.28 12.45 11.07
CA LEU A 185 -0.25 12.99 11.92
C LEU A 185 0.89 11.99 12.04
N ALA A 186 2.09 12.41 11.69
CA ALA A 186 3.29 11.61 11.76
C ALA A 186 4.48 12.43 12.28
N LEU A 187 5.55 11.79 12.72
CA LEU A 187 6.73 12.46 13.29
C LEU A 187 7.59 13.16 12.23
N ARG A 188 7.42 12.83 10.94
CA ARG A 188 8.09 13.44 9.79
C ARG A 188 7.22 13.31 8.54
N ARG A 189 7.55 14.02 7.47
CA ARG A 189 6.71 14.07 6.25
C ARG A 189 6.75 12.81 5.38
N ALA A 190 7.85 12.10 5.37
CA ALA A 190 8.02 10.90 4.54
C ALA A 190 8.58 9.76 5.38
N GLN A 191 8.34 8.51 4.96
CA GLN A 191 8.80 7.31 5.65
C GLN A 191 8.45 7.34 7.15
N ALA A 192 7.21 7.70 7.45
CA ALA A 192 6.74 7.82 8.82
C ALA A 192 5.46 7.03 9.02
N ILE A 193 5.46 6.24 10.08
CA ILE A 193 4.27 5.54 10.56
C ILE A 193 3.31 6.55 11.21
N SER A 194 2.01 6.35 11.08
CA SER A 194 0.99 7.21 11.68
C SER A 194 1.08 7.21 13.21
N VAL A 195 1.12 8.40 13.79
CA VAL A 195 0.83 8.62 15.22
C VAL A 195 -0.66 8.47 15.45
N ILE A 196 -1.45 9.14 14.59
CA ILE A 196 -2.88 8.96 14.36
C ILE A 196 -3.19 9.26 12.90
N ASP A 197 -4.28 8.72 12.39
CA ASP A 197 -4.89 9.16 11.15
C ASP A 197 -6.41 9.14 11.25
N VAL A 198 -7.05 10.00 10.46
CA VAL A 198 -8.50 10.21 10.43
C VAL A 198 -8.96 10.30 8.99
N ALA A 199 -9.95 9.51 8.61
CA ALA A 199 -10.67 9.68 7.35
C ALA A 199 -12.11 10.11 7.62
N LEU A 200 -12.59 11.03 6.80
CA LEU A 200 -13.92 11.62 6.86
C LEU A 200 -14.59 11.50 5.50
N VAL A 201 -15.82 11.04 5.47
CA VAL A 201 -16.72 11.09 4.30
C VAL A 201 -18.06 11.64 4.77
N LEU A 202 -18.51 12.74 4.19
CA LEU A 202 -19.79 13.36 4.45
C LEU A 202 -20.65 13.30 3.20
N ASP A 203 -21.92 12.89 3.33
CA ASP A 203 -22.94 13.05 2.30
C ASP A 203 -23.78 14.28 2.63
N LEU A 204 -23.76 15.26 1.72
CA LEU A 204 -24.35 16.57 1.92
C LEU A 204 -25.68 16.69 1.15
N ASP A 205 -26.70 17.25 1.79
CA ASP A 205 -27.97 17.63 1.19
C ASP A 205 -28.14 19.14 1.33
N SER A 206 -27.76 19.86 0.29
CA SER A 206 -27.64 21.33 0.33
C SER A 206 -26.74 21.79 1.48
N ASP A 207 -27.33 22.34 2.54
CA ASP A 207 -26.60 22.85 3.69
C ASP A 207 -26.54 21.89 4.89
N SER A 208 -27.18 20.69 4.78
CA SER A 208 -27.22 19.71 5.86
C SER A 208 -26.45 18.44 5.54
N ILE A 209 -25.97 17.76 6.55
CA ILE A 209 -25.27 16.47 6.46
C ILE A 209 -26.33 15.37 6.49
N ARG A 210 -26.50 14.61 5.39
CA ARG A 210 -27.37 13.45 5.34
C ARG A 210 -26.78 12.29 6.14
N SER A 211 -25.52 12.03 5.97
CA SER A 211 -24.76 11.00 6.69
C SER A 211 -23.28 11.35 6.78
N ALA A 212 -22.61 10.77 7.77
CA ALA A 212 -21.19 10.91 7.98
C ALA A 212 -20.56 9.52 8.21
N SER A 213 -19.36 9.31 7.73
CA SER A 213 -18.48 8.19 8.07
C SER A 213 -17.14 8.74 8.54
N ILE A 214 -16.75 8.43 9.78
CA ILE A 214 -15.55 8.92 10.44
C ILE A 214 -14.76 7.73 10.97
N THR A 215 -13.61 7.49 10.41
CA THR A 215 -12.76 6.37 10.81
C THR A 215 -11.41 6.84 11.32
N LEU A 216 -10.87 6.07 12.28
CA LEU A 216 -9.66 6.41 13.04
C LEU A 216 -8.65 5.28 12.97
N GLY A 217 -7.42 5.62 12.57
CA GLY A 217 -6.28 4.72 12.55
C GLY A 217 -5.25 5.04 13.64
N ALA A 218 -4.46 4.04 14.00
CA ALA A 218 -3.39 4.08 15.02
C ALA A 218 -3.87 4.40 16.44
N VAL A 219 -5.15 4.35 16.75
CA VAL A 219 -5.73 4.72 18.06
C VAL A 219 -6.58 3.61 18.70
N ALA A 220 -6.55 2.42 18.15
CA ALA A 220 -7.18 1.20 18.68
C ALA A 220 -6.45 -0.04 18.13
N PRO A 221 -6.75 -1.27 18.57
CA PRO A 221 -6.18 -2.49 18.02
C PRO A 221 -6.46 -2.71 16.52
N THR A 222 -7.56 -2.17 16.02
CA THR A 222 -7.96 -2.14 14.59
C THR A 222 -8.41 -0.73 14.25
N ILE A 223 -8.67 -0.46 12.96
CA ILE A 223 -9.35 0.77 12.55
C ILE A 223 -10.77 0.77 13.12
N ILE A 224 -11.22 1.90 13.64
CA ILE A 224 -12.53 2.03 14.28
C ILE A 224 -13.33 3.19 13.68
N HIS A 225 -14.66 3.11 13.75
CA HIS A 225 -15.55 4.22 13.52
C HIS A 225 -15.73 5.08 14.76
N ALA A 226 -16.23 6.31 14.58
CA ALA A 226 -16.65 7.22 15.64
C ALA A 226 -18.18 7.40 15.63
N PRO A 227 -18.98 6.36 16.03
CA PRO A 227 -20.41 6.31 15.79
C PRO A 227 -21.21 7.44 16.47
N GLU A 228 -20.76 7.92 17.64
CA GLU A 228 -21.40 9.06 18.30
C GLU A 228 -21.24 10.37 17.51
N ALA A 229 -20.06 10.59 16.92
CA ALA A 229 -19.80 11.74 16.08
C ALA A 229 -20.59 11.65 14.75
N GLU A 230 -20.61 10.46 14.13
CA GLU A 230 -21.36 10.19 12.91
C GLU A 230 -22.86 10.45 13.11
N ALA A 231 -23.45 9.92 14.18
CA ALA A 231 -24.86 10.14 14.54
C ALA A 231 -25.14 11.61 14.88
N TYR A 232 -24.23 12.29 15.58
CA TYR A 232 -24.37 13.69 15.93
C TYR A 232 -24.42 14.60 14.71
N LEU A 233 -23.62 14.32 13.68
CA LEU A 233 -23.55 15.12 12.46
C LEU A 233 -24.78 14.99 11.58
N ALA A 234 -25.48 13.85 11.61
CA ALA A 234 -26.66 13.62 10.78
C ALA A 234 -27.76 14.66 11.01
N GLY A 235 -28.27 15.26 9.93
CA GLY A 235 -29.30 16.30 9.93
C GLY A 235 -28.82 17.70 10.35
N LYS A 236 -27.52 17.89 10.63
CA LYS A 236 -26.97 19.20 11.03
C LYS A 236 -26.32 19.94 9.86
N GLN A 237 -26.29 21.25 9.97
CA GLN A 237 -25.41 22.11 9.16
C GLN A 237 -24.01 22.13 9.76
N LEU A 238 -22.99 22.18 8.92
CA LEU A 238 -21.59 22.21 9.36
C LEU A 238 -21.23 23.63 9.79
N THR A 239 -21.47 23.96 11.07
CA THR A 239 -21.06 25.23 11.72
C THR A 239 -19.83 25.01 12.59
N ASP A 240 -19.23 26.10 13.11
CA ASP A 240 -18.09 26.05 14.02
C ASP A 240 -18.39 25.24 15.28
N GLU A 241 -19.58 25.43 15.86
CA GLU A 241 -20.03 24.72 17.05
C GLU A 241 -20.25 23.25 16.78
N VAL A 242 -20.83 22.91 15.61
CA VAL A 242 -21.06 21.53 15.20
C VAL A 242 -19.74 20.80 14.95
N ILE A 243 -18.77 21.48 14.31
CA ILE A 243 -17.43 20.94 14.07
C ILE A 243 -16.71 20.68 15.39
N GLU A 244 -16.76 21.61 16.35
CA GLU A 244 -16.07 21.44 17.65
C GLU A 244 -16.64 20.25 18.42
N GLU A 245 -17.97 20.13 18.50
CA GLU A 245 -18.62 19.02 19.20
C GLU A 245 -18.41 17.69 18.49
N ALA A 246 -18.52 17.61 17.16
CA ALA A 246 -18.22 16.40 16.40
C ALA A 246 -16.76 15.95 16.59
N ALA A 247 -15.82 16.89 16.61
CA ALA A 247 -14.41 16.60 16.87
C ALA A 247 -14.18 16.06 18.31
N ARG A 248 -14.90 16.60 19.29
CA ARG A 248 -14.87 16.12 20.68
C ARG A 248 -15.43 14.69 20.78
N LEU A 249 -16.55 14.41 20.13
CA LEU A 249 -17.14 13.06 20.09
C LEU A 249 -16.22 12.06 19.35
N THR A 250 -15.56 12.49 18.27
CA THR A 250 -14.58 11.68 17.57
C THR A 250 -13.40 11.31 18.48
N MET A 251 -12.89 12.25 19.28
CA MET A 251 -11.84 12.00 20.27
C MET A 251 -12.26 10.94 21.30
N ASN A 252 -13.52 10.93 21.73
CA ASN A 252 -14.03 9.99 22.73
C ASN A 252 -14.02 8.53 22.23
N ALA A 253 -14.14 8.31 20.93
CA ALA A 253 -14.05 6.97 20.33
C ALA A 253 -12.64 6.37 20.43
N ALA A 254 -11.59 7.20 20.47
CA ALA A 254 -10.20 6.78 20.44
C ALA A 254 -9.76 6.11 21.75
N LYS A 255 -9.08 4.95 21.63
CA LYS A 255 -8.52 4.14 22.72
C LYS A 255 -7.05 3.82 22.46
N PRO A 256 -6.19 4.84 22.30
CA PRO A 256 -4.77 4.64 22.01
C PRO A 256 -3.98 4.12 23.22
N ILE A 257 -2.85 3.52 22.92
CA ILE A 257 -1.82 3.15 23.89
C ILE A 257 -0.73 4.23 23.95
N ASP A 258 0.04 4.23 25.04
CA ASP A 258 1.30 4.97 25.13
C ASP A 258 2.39 4.18 24.40
N ASP A 259 3.16 4.84 23.54
CA ASP A 259 4.36 4.29 22.92
C ASP A 259 5.38 5.40 22.58
N ILE A 260 6.49 5.03 21.92
CA ILE A 260 7.57 5.98 21.56
C ILE A 260 7.12 7.10 20.62
N ARG A 261 5.95 6.99 19.98
CA ARG A 261 5.39 7.98 19.05
C ARG A 261 4.55 9.03 19.74
N GLY A 262 4.07 8.75 20.95
CA GLY A 262 3.27 9.69 21.75
C GLY A 262 2.44 9.02 22.83
N SER A 263 2.06 9.79 23.83
CA SER A 263 1.16 9.34 24.88
C SER A 263 -0.29 9.16 24.40
N ALA A 264 -1.05 8.31 25.09
CA ALA A 264 -2.47 8.12 24.82
C ALA A 264 -3.27 9.42 24.90
N ALA A 265 -2.94 10.27 25.89
CA ALA A 265 -3.57 11.60 26.06
C ALA A 265 -3.29 12.51 24.85
N TYR A 266 -2.04 12.57 24.40
CA TYR A 266 -1.65 13.34 23.21
C TYR A 266 -2.37 12.84 21.96
N ARG A 267 -2.41 11.53 21.74
CA ARG A 267 -3.08 10.94 20.57
C ARG A 267 -4.57 11.24 20.54
N ARG A 268 -5.27 11.17 21.70
CA ARG A 268 -6.69 11.57 21.78
C ARG A 268 -6.88 13.02 21.39
N GLU A 269 -6.08 13.93 21.96
CA GLU A 269 -6.18 15.35 21.62
C GLU A 269 -5.90 15.59 20.12
N MET A 270 -4.93 14.87 19.55
CA MET A 270 -4.62 14.99 18.12
C MET A 270 -5.74 14.42 17.23
N VAL A 271 -6.48 13.40 17.66
CA VAL A 271 -7.71 12.96 16.98
C VAL A 271 -8.72 14.11 16.91
N ARG A 272 -8.97 14.81 18.02
CA ARG A 272 -9.86 16.00 18.05
C ARG A 272 -9.38 17.08 17.08
N VAL A 273 -8.10 17.40 17.13
CA VAL A 273 -7.51 18.44 16.25
C VAL A 273 -7.60 18.06 14.77
N CYS A 274 -7.30 16.80 14.42
CA CYS A 274 -7.34 16.32 13.03
C CYS A 274 -8.79 16.20 12.52
N ALA A 275 -9.73 15.69 13.32
CA ALA A 275 -11.14 15.65 12.96
C ALA A 275 -11.70 17.06 12.73
N LYS A 276 -11.39 18.01 13.63
CA LYS A 276 -11.77 19.43 13.47
C LYS A 276 -11.22 20.01 12.17
N ARG A 277 -9.93 19.80 11.87
CA ARG A 277 -9.28 20.28 10.64
C ARG A 277 -9.93 19.68 9.39
N GLY A 278 -10.23 18.37 9.42
CA GLY A 278 -10.87 17.67 8.30
C GLY A 278 -12.28 18.19 8.03
N LEU A 279 -13.11 18.31 9.06
CA LEU A 279 -14.47 18.88 8.94
C LEU A 279 -14.42 20.34 8.45
N ARG A 280 -13.50 21.14 8.98
CA ARG A 280 -13.29 22.52 8.53
C ARG A 280 -12.87 22.56 7.06
N SER A 281 -11.95 21.69 6.62
CA SER A 281 -11.50 21.68 5.23
C SER A 281 -12.64 21.33 4.26
N ILE A 282 -13.57 20.47 4.68
CA ILE A 282 -14.79 20.14 3.89
C ILE A 282 -15.73 21.36 3.85
N LEU A 283 -15.98 22.03 4.98
CA LEU A 283 -16.78 23.25 5.03
C LEU A 283 -16.24 24.33 4.09
N ASP A 284 -14.93 24.53 4.13
CA ASP A 284 -14.24 25.59 3.33
C ASP A 284 -14.06 25.20 1.85
N GLY A 285 -14.43 23.99 1.42
CA GLY A 285 -14.17 23.48 0.06
C GLY A 285 -12.69 23.25 -0.25
N ARG A 286 -11.88 22.96 0.77
CA ARG A 286 -10.42 22.79 0.68
C ARG A 286 -9.93 21.42 1.10
N GLU A 287 -10.80 20.41 1.10
CA GLU A 287 -10.46 19.03 1.49
C GLU A 287 -9.33 18.42 0.65
N GLN A 288 -9.11 18.93 -0.57
CA GLN A 288 -8.04 18.50 -1.46
C GLN A 288 -6.74 19.30 -1.32
N ALA A 289 -6.72 20.33 -0.46
CA ALA A 289 -5.54 21.16 -0.29
C ALA A 289 -4.31 20.35 0.17
N GLY A 290 -3.15 20.66 -0.41
CA GLY A 290 -1.86 20.08 -0.04
C GLY A 290 -1.55 18.73 -0.69
N MET A 291 -2.36 18.24 -1.61
CA MET A 291 -1.97 17.19 -2.55
C MET A 291 -1.44 17.85 -3.84
N PRO A 292 -0.24 17.50 -4.32
CA PRO A 292 0.29 18.09 -5.55
C PRO A 292 -0.56 17.70 -6.76
N GLU A 293 -0.68 18.60 -7.74
CA GLU A 293 -1.35 18.29 -9.02
C GLU A 293 -0.56 17.24 -9.78
N ASP A 294 0.78 17.41 -9.85
CA ASP A 294 1.72 16.49 -10.48
C ASP A 294 2.63 15.84 -9.43
N PRO A 295 2.19 14.74 -8.80
CA PRO A 295 2.98 14.06 -7.80
C PRO A 295 4.18 13.32 -8.42
N VAL A 296 5.34 13.40 -7.76
CA VAL A 296 6.52 12.65 -8.18
C VAL A 296 6.33 11.16 -7.92
N LEU A 297 6.27 10.36 -8.98
CA LEU A 297 6.03 8.92 -8.94
C LEU A 297 7.32 8.10 -9.08
N LEU A 298 8.36 8.67 -9.68
CA LEU A 298 9.61 7.99 -10.04
C LEU A 298 9.35 6.74 -10.91
N TRP A 299 8.46 6.89 -11.89
CA TRP A 299 8.28 5.95 -12.98
C TRP A 299 9.11 6.42 -14.18
N GLY A 300 9.83 5.48 -14.80
CA GLY A 300 10.45 5.67 -16.10
C GLY A 300 9.58 5.07 -17.21
N GLU A 301 10.16 4.93 -18.41
CA GLU A 301 9.53 4.18 -19.49
C GLU A 301 9.42 2.71 -19.11
N ASN A 302 8.22 2.13 -19.32
CA ASN A 302 7.97 0.72 -18.99
C ASN A 302 8.75 -0.18 -19.95
N SER A 303 9.55 -1.09 -19.41
CA SER A 303 10.07 -2.21 -20.17
C SER A 303 8.97 -3.27 -20.35
N GLU A 304 8.90 -3.88 -21.54
CA GLU A 304 7.98 -5.00 -21.80
C GLU A 304 8.33 -6.19 -20.91
N PHE A 305 7.40 -6.60 -20.04
CA PHE A 305 7.57 -7.77 -19.20
C PHE A 305 7.52 -9.06 -20.01
N ARG A 306 8.52 -9.93 -19.85
CA ARG A 306 8.43 -11.31 -20.31
C ARG A 306 7.75 -12.15 -19.23
N ILE A 307 6.49 -12.51 -19.46
CA ILE A 307 5.74 -13.41 -18.60
C ILE A 307 6.25 -14.83 -18.83
N GLN A 308 7.00 -15.37 -17.87
CA GLN A 308 7.50 -16.73 -17.93
C GLN A 308 7.35 -17.39 -16.55
N LYS A 309 6.64 -18.53 -16.51
CA LYS A 309 6.56 -19.33 -15.28
C LYS A 309 7.97 -19.84 -14.97
N SER A 310 8.42 -19.63 -13.74
CA SER A 310 9.71 -20.11 -13.28
C SER A 310 9.65 -20.46 -11.80
N GLU A 311 10.46 -21.44 -11.42
CA GLU A 311 10.60 -21.89 -10.04
C GLU A 311 12.07 -21.94 -9.66
N PHE A 312 12.42 -21.39 -8.50
CA PHE A 312 13.78 -21.31 -7.99
C PHE A 312 13.93 -22.15 -6.72
N PRO A 313 15.06 -22.89 -6.54
CA PRO A 313 16.32 -22.77 -7.30
C PRO A 313 16.45 -23.63 -8.55
N ALA A 314 15.38 -24.21 -9.10
CA ALA A 314 15.46 -25.13 -10.24
C ALA A 314 15.98 -24.48 -11.56
N SER A 315 15.96 -23.16 -11.64
CA SER A 315 16.39 -22.39 -12.82
C SER A 315 17.35 -21.27 -12.44
N PRO A 316 18.26 -20.81 -13.33
CA PRO A 316 19.07 -19.62 -13.08
C PRO A 316 18.20 -18.35 -13.02
N ILE A 317 18.66 -17.34 -12.28
CA ILE A 317 18.11 -15.97 -12.38
C ILE A 317 18.73 -15.35 -13.63
N GLU A 318 17.92 -15.16 -14.67
CA GLU A 318 18.29 -14.46 -15.90
C GLU A 318 17.76 -13.03 -15.85
N THR A 319 18.61 -12.03 -15.97
CA THR A 319 18.25 -10.61 -15.86
C THR A 319 19.11 -9.73 -16.75
N ILE A 320 18.64 -8.53 -17.02
CA ILE A 320 19.41 -7.47 -17.68
C ILE A 320 19.70 -6.41 -16.63
N VAL A 321 20.97 -6.13 -16.36
CA VAL A 321 21.36 -5.06 -15.45
C VAL A 321 22.29 -4.10 -16.18
N ASN A 322 21.91 -2.82 -16.23
CA ASN A 322 22.63 -1.76 -16.94
C ASN A 322 22.92 -2.14 -18.42
N GLY A 323 21.92 -2.70 -19.10
CA GLY A 323 22.03 -3.16 -20.48
C GLY A 323 22.80 -4.47 -20.70
N ARG A 324 23.39 -5.07 -19.65
CA ARG A 324 24.16 -6.31 -19.71
C ARG A 324 23.33 -7.50 -19.23
N LYS A 325 23.36 -8.61 -19.98
CA LYS A 325 22.70 -9.87 -19.60
C LYS A 325 23.53 -10.65 -18.56
N TYR A 326 22.83 -11.17 -17.56
CA TYR A 326 23.35 -12.05 -16.51
C TYR A 326 22.53 -13.32 -16.43
N SER A 327 23.18 -14.45 -16.12
CA SER A 327 22.55 -15.75 -15.80
C SER A 327 23.27 -16.31 -14.58
N VAL A 328 22.58 -16.39 -13.44
CA VAL A 328 23.19 -16.64 -12.13
C VAL A 328 22.47 -17.78 -11.43
N ASN A 329 23.21 -18.79 -10.97
CA ASN A 329 22.72 -19.96 -10.26
C ASN A 329 22.84 -19.83 -8.73
N SER A 330 22.80 -18.61 -8.20
CA SER A 330 22.91 -18.31 -6.77
C SER A 330 22.00 -17.14 -6.37
N GLY A 331 21.95 -16.82 -5.09
CA GLY A 331 21.24 -15.66 -4.57
C GLY A 331 19.72 -15.80 -4.43
N TYR A 332 19.15 -16.98 -4.61
CA TYR A 332 17.70 -17.22 -4.58
C TYR A 332 17.04 -16.84 -3.25
N GLU A 333 17.78 -16.90 -2.16
CA GLU A 333 17.29 -16.59 -0.80
C GLU A 333 17.64 -15.15 -0.38
N LYS A 334 18.26 -14.37 -1.27
CA LYS A 334 18.72 -13.01 -0.99
C LYS A 334 17.66 -11.98 -1.36
N THR A 335 17.85 -10.76 -0.85
CA THR A 335 17.23 -9.57 -1.42
C THR A 335 17.93 -9.17 -2.71
N LEU A 336 17.26 -8.39 -3.55
CA LEU A 336 17.85 -7.84 -4.78
C LEU A 336 19.09 -7.00 -4.47
N LEU A 337 19.11 -6.26 -3.36
CA LEU A 337 20.26 -5.49 -2.91
C LEU A 337 21.50 -6.39 -2.74
N ARG A 338 21.37 -7.47 -1.98
CA ARG A 338 22.48 -8.41 -1.76
C ARG A 338 22.89 -9.13 -3.04
N PHE A 339 21.93 -9.55 -3.85
CA PHE A 339 22.17 -10.16 -5.15
C PHE A 339 23.01 -9.26 -6.06
N LEU A 340 22.61 -7.99 -6.22
CA LEU A 340 23.38 -7.03 -7.03
C LEU A 340 24.81 -6.84 -6.53
N ARG A 341 25.00 -6.77 -5.22
CA ARG A 341 26.30 -6.49 -4.59
C ARG A 341 27.22 -7.71 -4.54
N GLU A 342 26.68 -8.87 -4.14
CA GLU A 342 27.46 -10.07 -3.80
C GLU A 342 27.61 -11.02 -4.99
N ASP A 343 26.55 -11.18 -5.80
CA ASP A 343 26.55 -12.13 -6.93
C ASP A 343 26.93 -11.44 -8.25
N LEU A 344 26.60 -10.14 -8.43
CA LEU A 344 26.93 -9.39 -9.64
C LEU A 344 28.10 -8.41 -9.47
N GLY A 345 28.57 -8.17 -8.25
CA GLY A 345 29.66 -7.25 -7.95
C GLY A 345 29.33 -5.76 -8.12
N LEU A 346 28.03 -5.40 -8.25
CA LEU A 346 27.57 -4.03 -8.41
C LEU A 346 27.40 -3.36 -7.05
N THR A 347 28.49 -2.83 -6.51
CA THR A 347 28.56 -2.30 -5.14
C THR A 347 28.16 -0.83 -4.99
N GLY A 348 27.82 -0.14 -6.08
CA GLY A 348 27.32 1.23 -6.10
C GLY A 348 25.96 1.36 -5.38
N THR A 349 25.08 0.37 -5.53
CA THR A 349 23.84 0.27 -4.73
C THR A 349 24.21 -0.03 -3.28
N LYS A 350 23.89 0.88 -2.35
CA LYS A 350 24.37 0.80 -0.95
C LYS A 350 23.34 0.20 0.00
N GLU A 351 23.84 -0.54 0.99
CA GLU A 351 23.06 -0.94 2.16
C GLU A 351 23.20 0.14 3.22
N GLY A 352 22.09 0.84 3.55
CA GLY A 352 22.02 1.79 4.64
C GLY A 352 21.21 1.21 5.80
N CYS A 353 19.88 1.23 5.72
CA CYS A 353 19.01 0.74 6.78
C CYS A 353 18.60 -0.74 6.62
N ALA A 354 18.67 -1.31 5.41
CA ALA A 354 18.10 -2.61 5.04
C ALA A 354 16.59 -2.78 5.38
N GLU A 355 15.86 -1.69 5.58
CA GLU A 355 14.47 -1.65 6.08
C GLU A 355 13.53 -0.87 5.16
N GLY A 356 14.02 -0.43 3.98
CA GLY A 356 13.20 0.33 3.04
C GLY A 356 12.98 1.79 3.41
N GLU A 357 13.76 2.37 4.35
CA GLU A 357 13.55 3.74 4.82
C GLU A 357 14.50 4.78 4.22
N CYS A 358 15.79 4.44 4.07
CA CYS A 358 16.84 5.46 3.76
C CYS A 358 16.98 5.77 2.27
N GLY A 359 16.53 4.91 1.36
CA GLY A 359 16.65 5.11 -0.09
C GLY A 359 18.03 4.82 -0.69
N ALA A 360 19.07 4.47 0.11
CA ALA A 360 20.42 4.23 -0.36
C ALA A 360 20.54 3.04 -1.35
N CYS A 361 19.57 2.12 -1.31
CA CYS A 361 19.48 0.95 -2.18
C CYS A 361 18.54 1.15 -3.37
N THR A 362 18.17 2.37 -3.72
CA THR A 362 17.26 2.64 -4.84
C THR A 362 17.86 2.16 -6.16
N VAL A 363 17.08 1.40 -6.91
CA VAL A 363 17.33 0.98 -8.28
C VAL A 363 16.06 1.16 -9.09
N PHE A 364 16.16 1.25 -10.42
CA PHE A 364 15.02 1.08 -11.29
C PHE A 364 14.85 -0.40 -11.61
N LEU A 365 13.67 -0.92 -11.39
CA LEU A 365 13.26 -2.28 -11.72
C LEU A 365 12.08 -2.18 -12.68
N ASP A 366 12.29 -2.63 -13.93
CA ASP A 366 11.29 -2.52 -15.00
C ASP A 366 10.74 -1.07 -15.13
N GLY A 367 11.62 -0.09 -15.11
CA GLY A 367 11.29 1.33 -15.26
C GLY A 367 10.78 2.04 -14.02
N ALA A 368 10.49 1.36 -12.92
CA ALA A 368 10.03 1.98 -11.67
C ALA A 368 11.13 1.98 -10.60
N ALA A 369 11.31 3.11 -9.91
CA ALA A 369 12.24 3.19 -8.78
C ALA A 369 11.72 2.37 -7.60
N VAL A 370 12.56 1.48 -7.07
CA VAL A 370 12.25 0.59 -5.94
C VAL A 370 13.39 0.56 -4.92
N MET A 371 13.11 0.13 -3.72
CA MET A 371 14.15 -0.14 -2.71
C MET A 371 14.58 -1.61 -2.81
N ALA A 372 15.78 -1.87 -3.35
CA ALA A 372 16.26 -3.22 -3.61
C ALA A 372 16.38 -4.11 -2.36
N CYS A 373 16.49 -3.52 -1.17
CA CYS A 373 16.50 -4.27 0.09
C CYS A 373 15.15 -4.94 0.43
N LEU A 374 14.05 -4.54 -0.22
CA LEU A 374 12.70 -5.08 -0.02
C LEU A 374 12.21 -5.94 -1.19
N VAL A 375 13.06 -6.20 -2.18
CA VAL A 375 12.73 -7.01 -3.36
C VAL A 375 13.45 -8.36 -3.24
N PRO A 376 12.74 -9.51 -3.35
CA PRO A 376 13.40 -10.81 -3.47
C PRO A 376 14.26 -10.90 -4.73
N ALA A 377 15.45 -11.46 -4.65
CA ALA A 377 16.35 -11.55 -5.81
C ALA A 377 15.74 -12.32 -7.00
N PRO A 378 14.96 -13.43 -6.83
CA PRO A 378 14.34 -14.13 -7.95
C PRO A 378 13.35 -13.26 -8.75
N ARG A 379 12.83 -12.16 -8.17
CA ARG A 379 12.01 -11.18 -8.92
C ARG A 379 12.80 -10.54 -10.07
N ALA A 380 14.13 -10.53 -10.00
CA ALA A 380 14.99 -10.04 -11.08
C ALA A 380 14.92 -10.89 -12.36
N HIS A 381 14.49 -12.17 -12.26
CA HIS A 381 14.40 -13.04 -13.43
C HIS A 381 13.48 -12.47 -14.50
N GLY A 382 14.00 -12.27 -15.73
CA GLY A 382 13.30 -11.64 -16.84
C GLY A 382 13.05 -10.13 -16.68
N ALA A 383 13.63 -9.49 -15.67
CA ALA A 383 13.52 -8.05 -15.45
C ALA A 383 14.68 -7.26 -16.04
N GLU A 384 14.43 -5.96 -16.27
CA GLU A 384 15.46 -4.98 -16.57
C GLU A 384 15.72 -4.11 -15.32
N ILE A 385 17.00 -4.00 -14.95
CA ILE A 385 17.42 -3.28 -13.75
C ILE A 385 18.43 -2.21 -14.13
N VAL A 386 18.24 -0.99 -13.64
CA VAL A 386 19.23 0.09 -13.74
C VAL A 386 19.68 0.46 -12.34
N THR A 387 20.96 0.29 -12.07
CA THR A 387 21.62 0.69 -10.83
C THR A 387 22.33 2.04 -11.01
N ILE A 388 22.91 2.58 -9.93
CA ILE A 388 23.66 3.86 -10.00
C ILE A 388 24.81 3.79 -10.99
N GLU A 389 25.44 2.63 -11.16
CA GLU A 389 26.49 2.42 -12.17
C GLU A 389 25.99 2.59 -13.60
N GLY A 390 24.72 2.25 -13.87
CA GLY A 390 24.09 2.43 -15.18
C GLY A 390 23.68 3.87 -15.47
N LEU A 391 23.49 4.68 -14.43
CA LEU A 391 23.19 6.12 -14.58
C LEU A 391 24.46 6.95 -14.88
N ALA A 392 25.62 6.40 -14.59
CA ALA A 392 26.91 7.07 -14.75
C ALA A 392 27.55 6.88 -16.16
N HIS A 393 26.82 6.31 -17.14
CA HIS A 393 27.33 6.27 -18.51
C HIS A 393 27.53 7.69 -19.03
N PRO A 394 28.74 8.04 -19.56
CA PRO A 394 28.92 9.30 -20.24
C PRO A 394 27.91 9.37 -21.37
N LEU A 395 27.28 10.54 -21.54
CA LEU A 395 26.53 10.85 -22.75
C LEU A 395 27.39 10.42 -23.95
N PRO A 396 26.81 9.83 -25.02
CA PRO A 396 27.59 9.52 -26.21
C PRO A 396 28.38 10.75 -26.61
N GLU A 397 29.70 10.58 -26.81
CA GLU A 397 30.59 11.65 -27.29
C GLU A 397 29.99 12.19 -28.59
N GLY A 398 29.32 13.31 -28.55
CA GLY A 398 28.79 13.88 -29.78
C GLY A 398 27.74 14.97 -29.68
N GLU A 399 27.46 15.60 -28.52
CA GLU A 399 26.71 16.85 -28.50
C GLU A 399 27.15 17.77 -27.35
N GLY A 400 28.43 18.11 -27.37
CA GLY A 400 29.01 19.22 -26.66
C GLY A 400 29.18 20.38 -27.63
N THR A 401 28.12 21.17 -27.81
CA THR A 401 28.28 22.47 -28.50
C THR A 401 27.74 23.58 -27.63
N GLY A 402 28.65 24.47 -27.21
CA GLY A 402 28.43 25.86 -27.02
C GLY A 402 27.76 26.29 -25.73
#